data_106a7906ccece5dcde1b7a75f3e465ed
#
_entry.id   106a7906ccece5dcde1b7a75f3e465ed
#
_cell.length_a   1.000
_cell.length_b   1.000
_cell.length_c   1.000
_cell.angle_alpha   90.00
_cell.angle_beta   90.00
_cell.angle_gamma   90.00
#
_symmetry.space_group_name_H-M   'P 1'
#
loop_
_entity.id
_entity.type
_entity.pdbx_description
1 polymer ?
#
loop_
_entity_poly.entity_id
_entity_poly.type
_entity_poly.pdbx_seq_one_letter_code
_entity_poly.pdbx_strand_id
1 'polypeptide(L)'
;PQPPYNTIKADVEDYILNSLPWHFNRTTIRDEFQEVIYDPQADPTTTRRELTEINQEDFRNFLKQRGDISEARVTEITHQMESVREEVLEIVQQAEVREKGEELRLRIENYLRSTSKAELNYEAIERDFTSLLQDFTDLEIRLQAFEHDTFVRLLLHRQDLSDAEANNIVNQLQSICNQVLNQERERQAQATAKVNELWQRIEDYLRNTNKEELNPEGIKREFSTLLEQPEVGMHLIRDRLSNFN
;
A
#
# COMPACT_ATOMS: atom_id res chain seq x y z
N PRO A 1 -18.65 -7.19 -3.80
CA PRO A 1 -18.51 -6.43 -2.56
C PRO A 1 -18.35 -4.97 -2.91
N GLN A 2 -19.09 -4.09 -2.24
CA GLN A 2 -18.87 -2.65 -2.38
C GLN A 2 -17.44 -2.34 -1.93
N PRO A 3 -16.75 -1.37 -2.56
CA PRO A 3 -15.46 -0.91 -2.05
C PRO A 3 -15.63 -0.52 -0.58
N PRO A 4 -14.61 -0.75 0.27
CA PRO A 4 -14.68 -0.36 1.64
C PRO A 4 -14.99 1.14 1.74
N TYR A 5 -15.87 1.51 2.66
CA TYR A 5 -16.25 2.90 2.88
C TYR A 5 -15.02 3.75 3.22
N ASN A 6 -14.87 4.90 2.59
CA ASN A 6 -13.80 5.85 2.87
C ASN A 6 -14.34 6.94 3.81
N THR A 7 -14.00 6.80 5.08
CA THR A 7 -14.44 7.73 6.13
C THR A 7 -13.81 9.11 5.97
N ILE A 8 -12.51 9.15 5.65
CA ILE A 8 -11.79 10.43 5.47
C ILE A 8 -12.40 11.23 4.31
N LYS A 9 -12.76 10.57 3.20
CA LYS A 9 -13.40 11.24 2.06
C LYS A 9 -14.75 11.86 2.46
N ALA A 10 -15.54 11.16 3.27
CA ALA A 10 -16.81 11.68 3.77
C ALA A 10 -16.61 12.88 4.72
N ASP A 11 -15.62 12.82 5.61
CA ASP A 11 -15.28 13.90 6.53
C ASP A 11 -14.76 15.13 5.77
N VAL A 12 -13.97 14.93 4.73
CA VAL A 12 -13.50 16.00 3.83
C VAL A 12 -14.66 16.67 3.10
N GLU A 13 -15.60 15.88 2.57
CA GLU A 13 -16.80 16.40 1.91
C GLU A 13 -17.62 17.25 2.87
N ASP A 14 -17.87 16.75 4.09
CA ASP A 14 -18.61 17.44 5.13
C ASP A 14 -17.91 18.76 5.54
N TYR A 15 -16.61 18.72 5.78
CA TYR A 15 -15.80 19.90 6.08
C TYR A 15 -15.89 20.96 4.98
N ILE A 16 -15.71 20.58 3.73
CA ILE A 16 -15.74 21.52 2.61
C ILE A 16 -17.12 22.12 2.43
N LEU A 17 -18.19 21.33 2.51
CA LEU A 17 -19.55 21.80 2.24
C LEU A 17 -20.14 22.64 3.38
N ASN A 18 -19.75 22.38 4.63
CA ASN A 18 -20.36 23.00 5.80
C ASN A 18 -19.52 24.11 6.46
N SER A 19 -18.23 24.24 6.11
CA SER A 19 -17.39 25.31 6.65
C SER A 19 -17.73 26.68 6.02
N LEU A 20 -17.65 27.74 6.81
CA LEU A 20 -17.81 29.11 6.31
C LEU A 20 -16.62 29.50 5.41
N PRO A 21 -16.79 30.38 4.40
CA PRO A 21 -15.73 30.70 3.44
C PRO A 21 -14.43 31.21 4.05
N TRP A 22 -14.48 31.87 5.23
CA TRP A 22 -13.30 32.38 5.92
C TRP A 22 -12.40 31.27 6.52
N HIS A 23 -12.91 30.04 6.71
CA HIS A 23 -12.11 28.90 7.13
C HIS A 23 -11.09 28.50 6.07
N PHE A 24 -11.33 28.81 4.80
CA PHE A 24 -10.44 28.49 3.69
C PHE A 24 -9.31 29.49 3.49
N ASN A 25 -8.87 30.20 4.54
CA ASN A 25 -7.63 30.96 4.48
C ASN A 25 -6.43 30.05 4.69
N ARG A 26 -5.27 30.50 4.23
CA ARG A 26 -4.06 29.68 4.17
C ARG A 26 -3.64 29.07 5.51
N THR A 27 -3.80 29.81 6.59
CA THR A 27 -3.39 29.37 7.94
C THR A 27 -4.39 28.39 8.53
N THR A 28 -5.67 28.72 8.46
CA THR A 28 -6.76 27.92 9.04
C THR A 28 -6.91 26.57 8.32
N ILE A 29 -6.80 26.53 6.98
CA ILE A 29 -6.86 25.26 6.21
C ILE A 29 -5.80 24.28 6.71
N ARG A 30 -4.57 24.74 6.92
CA ARG A 30 -3.49 23.85 7.34
C ARG A 30 -3.83 23.12 8.63
N ASP A 31 -4.31 23.84 9.61
CA ASP A 31 -4.58 23.27 10.94
C ASP A 31 -5.88 22.46 10.94
N GLU A 32 -6.98 23.04 10.49
CA GLU A 32 -8.30 22.37 10.51
C GLU A 32 -8.38 21.19 9.56
N PHE A 33 -7.87 21.32 8.34
CA PHE A 33 -7.92 20.25 7.36
C PHE A 33 -7.02 19.08 7.76
N GLN A 34 -5.87 19.35 8.38
CA GLN A 34 -5.05 18.29 8.95
C GLN A 34 -5.81 17.50 10.03
N GLU A 35 -6.55 18.16 10.91
CA GLU A 35 -7.37 17.48 11.94
C GLU A 35 -8.50 16.65 11.32
N VAL A 36 -9.06 17.09 10.19
CA VAL A 36 -10.11 16.34 9.48
C VAL A 36 -9.59 15.03 8.88
N ILE A 37 -8.38 15.05 8.30
CA ILE A 37 -7.83 13.90 7.55
C ILE A 37 -6.88 13.01 8.34
N TYR A 38 -6.47 13.43 9.56
CA TYR A 38 -5.47 12.73 10.34
C TYR A 38 -5.88 12.54 11.80
N ASP A 39 -6.05 11.28 12.18
CA ASP A 39 -6.14 10.82 13.57
C ASP A 39 -4.90 9.98 13.92
N PRO A 40 -4.03 10.44 14.84
CA PRO A 40 -2.84 9.70 15.26
C PRO A 40 -3.14 8.35 15.92
N GLN A 41 -4.37 8.11 16.36
CA GLN A 41 -4.81 6.85 16.98
C GLN A 41 -5.42 5.87 15.98
N ALA A 42 -5.69 6.31 14.75
CA ALA A 42 -6.23 5.46 13.70
C ALA A 42 -5.18 4.48 13.16
N ASP A 43 -5.63 3.32 12.65
CA ASP A 43 -4.78 2.35 11.98
C ASP A 43 -4.08 2.98 10.76
N PRO A 44 -2.73 3.03 10.72
CA PRO A 44 -2.02 3.72 9.66
C PRO A 44 -2.21 3.09 8.28
N THR A 45 -2.41 1.77 8.20
CA THR A 45 -2.66 1.08 6.93
C THR A 45 -4.01 1.51 6.32
N THR A 46 -5.06 1.58 7.13
CA THR A 46 -6.38 2.05 6.73
C THR A 46 -6.33 3.52 6.33
N THR A 47 -5.73 4.36 7.16
CA THR A 47 -5.59 5.80 6.90
C THR A 47 -4.82 6.07 5.61
N ARG A 48 -3.71 5.37 5.37
CA ARG A 48 -2.95 5.49 4.12
C ARG A 48 -3.80 5.13 2.90
N ARG A 49 -4.54 4.02 2.96
CA ARG A 49 -5.45 3.61 1.88
C ARG A 49 -6.49 4.69 1.59
N GLU A 50 -7.18 5.18 2.61
CA GLU A 50 -8.22 6.19 2.48
C GLU A 50 -7.69 7.51 1.93
N LEU A 51 -6.52 7.97 2.39
CA LEU A 51 -5.86 9.16 1.86
C LEU A 51 -5.37 8.99 0.41
N THR A 52 -4.97 7.79 0.01
CA THR A 52 -4.53 7.50 -1.36
C THR A 52 -5.72 7.49 -2.34
N GLU A 53 -6.91 7.10 -1.89
CA GLU A 53 -8.14 7.08 -2.68
C GLU A 53 -8.71 8.49 -2.93
N ILE A 54 -8.31 9.49 -2.17
CA ILE A 54 -8.72 10.89 -2.34
C ILE A 54 -7.68 11.59 -3.20
N ASN A 55 -8.14 12.43 -4.12
CA ASN A 55 -7.28 13.18 -4.99
C ASN A 55 -7.70 14.65 -5.11
N GLN A 56 -6.87 15.43 -5.79
CA GLN A 56 -7.06 16.85 -6.01
C GLN A 56 -8.40 17.17 -6.70
N GLU A 57 -8.87 16.29 -7.58
CA GLU A 57 -10.14 16.46 -8.29
C GLU A 57 -11.35 16.32 -7.35
N ASP A 58 -11.27 15.43 -6.35
CA ASP A 58 -12.31 15.33 -5.32
C ASP A 58 -12.46 16.65 -4.57
N PHE A 59 -11.36 17.28 -4.13
CA PHE A 59 -11.39 18.59 -3.44
C PHE A 59 -12.00 19.65 -4.33
N ARG A 60 -11.60 19.72 -5.59
CA ARG A 60 -12.12 20.65 -6.56
C ARG A 60 -13.62 20.51 -6.76
N ASN A 61 -14.10 19.28 -6.89
CA ASN A 61 -15.52 18.99 -7.08
C ASN A 61 -16.35 19.39 -5.87
N PHE A 62 -15.91 19.08 -4.65
CA PHE A 62 -16.61 19.51 -3.43
C PHE A 62 -16.64 21.04 -3.29
N LEU A 63 -15.54 21.73 -3.58
CA LEU A 63 -15.48 23.19 -3.54
C LEU A 63 -16.42 23.83 -4.58
N LYS A 64 -16.50 23.27 -5.78
CA LYS A 64 -17.41 23.75 -6.82
C LYS A 64 -18.89 23.56 -6.49
N GLN A 65 -19.24 22.49 -5.77
CA GLN A 65 -20.61 22.25 -5.31
C GLN A 65 -21.14 23.35 -4.41
N ARG A 66 -20.30 24.09 -3.71
CA ARG A 66 -20.72 25.18 -2.85
C ARG A 66 -21.33 26.36 -3.63
N GLY A 67 -20.71 26.72 -4.75
CA GLY A 67 -21.18 27.82 -5.60
C GLY A 67 -20.88 29.25 -5.06
N ASP A 68 -20.31 29.38 -3.85
CA ASP A 68 -19.99 30.66 -3.20
C ASP A 68 -18.49 31.02 -3.26
N ILE A 69 -17.68 30.20 -3.94
CA ILE A 69 -16.22 30.37 -4.05
C ILE A 69 -15.86 30.56 -5.53
N SER A 70 -15.06 31.57 -5.85
CA SER A 70 -14.60 31.82 -7.22
C SER A 70 -13.66 30.72 -7.72
N GLU A 71 -13.61 30.49 -9.04
CA GLU A 71 -12.75 29.49 -9.66
C GLU A 71 -11.26 29.66 -9.30
N ALA A 72 -10.77 30.90 -9.22
CA ALA A 72 -9.41 31.18 -8.80
C ALA A 72 -9.14 30.73 -7.35
N ARG A 73 -10.10 30.98 -6.46
CA ARG A 73 -10.02 30.53 -5.06
C ARG A 73 -10.15 29.02 -4.93
N VAL A 74 -11.03 28.39 -5.71
CA VAL A 74 -11.13 26.91 -5.78
C VAL A 74 -9.76 26.32 -6.09
N THR A 75 -9.06 26.83 -7.10
CA THR A 75 -7.74 26.34 -7.48
C THR A 75 -6.72 26.50 -6.35
N GLU A 76 -6.68 27.66 -5.71
CA GLU A 76 -5.76 27.95 -4.59
C GLU A 76 -6.02 27.04 -3.38
N ILE A 77 -7.28 26.90 -2.97
CA ILE A 77 -7.71 26.07 -1.84
C ILE A 77 -7.38 24.60 -2.13
N THR A 78 -7.66 24.12 -3.35
CA THR A 78 -7.36 22.76 -3.78
C THR A 78 -5.87 22.46 -3.64
N HIS A 79 -4.99 23.36 -4.07
CA HIS A 79 -3.55 23.19 -3.90
C HIS A 79 -3.10 23.14 -2.44
N GLN A 80 -3.71 23.96 -1.59
CA GLN A 80 -3.40 23.95 -0.16
C GLN A 80 -3.84 22.65 0.52
N MET A 81 -5.03 22.16 0.20
CA MET A 81 -5.54 20.88 0.70
C MET A 81 -4.67 19.71 0.25
N GLU A 82 -4.27 19.71 -1.04
CA GLU A 82 -3.37 18.67 -1.57
C GLU A 82 -2.03 18.66 -0.86
N SER A 83 -1.44 19.82 -0.60
CA SER A 83 -0.18 19.90 0.15
C SER A 83 -0.31 19.33 1.56
N VAL A 84 -1.41 19.61 2.27
CA VAL A 84 -1.67 19.03 3.59
C VAL A 84 -1.87 17.52 3.51
N ARG A 85 -2.61 17.03 2.51
CA ARG A 85 -2.81 15.60 2.28
C ARG A 85 -1.48 14.87 2.05
N GLU A 86 -0.60 15.42 1.22
CA GLU A 86 0.72 14.85 0.96
C GLU A 86 1.58 14.79 2.22
N GLU A 87 1.61 15.86 3.02
CA GLU A 87 2.34 15.90 4.30
C GLU A 87 1.81 14.84 5.28
N VAL A 88 0.49 14.70 5.41
CA VAL A 88 -0.14 13.69 6.29
C VAL A 88 0.11 12.28 5.76
N LEU A 89 0.04 12.07 4.44
CA LEU A 89 0.32 10.79 3.83
C LEU A 89 1.74 10.30 4.14
N GLU A 90 2.72 11.20 4.11
CA GLU A 90 4.11 10.87 4.48
C GLU A 90 4.21 10.46 5.96
N ILE A 91 3.55 11.18 6.88
CA ILE A 91 3.52 10.85 8.31
C ILE A 91 2.91 9.46 8.52
N VAL A 92 1.79 9.18 7.87
CA VAL A 92 1.07 7.91 7.99
C VAL A 92 1.88 6.75 7.40
N GLN A 93 2.55 6.95 6.27
CA GLN A 93 3.45 5.94 5.69
C GLN A 93 4.60 5.60 6.64
N GLN A 94 5.21 6.58 7.28
CA GLN A 94 6.26 6.34 8.28
C GLN A 94 5.73 5.59 9.51
N ALA A 95 4.52 5.90 9.96
CA ALA A 95 3.87 5.20 11.06
C ALA A 95 3.58 3.72 10.70
N GLU A 96 3.08 3.47 9.49
CA GLU A 96 2.83 2.11 8.98
C GLU A 96 4.13 1.28 8.90
N VAL A 97 5.20 1.85 8.36
CA VAL A 97 6.52 1.19 8.31
C VAL A 97 7.01 0.82 9.70
N ARG A 98 6.85 1.73 10.67
CA ARG A 98 7.27 1.49 12.06
C ARG A 98 6.48 0.36 12.70
N GLU A 99 5.17 0.38 12.59
CA GLU A 99 4.29 -0.64 13.18
C GLU A 99 4.52 -2.02 12.58
N LYS A 100 4.51 -2.12 11.26
CA LYS A 100 4.76 -3.38 10.53
C LYS A 100 6.18 -3.90 10.74
N GLY A 101 7.15 -3.00 10.80
CA GLY A 101 8.54 -3.35 11.08
C GLY A 101 8.74 -3.88 12.50
N GLU A 102 8.05 -3.33 13.49
CA GLU A 102 8.13 -3.79 14.88
C GLU A 102 7.58 -5.20 15.06
N GLU A 103 6.48 -5.55 14.42
CA GLU A 103 5.92 -6.90 14.44
C GLU A 103 6.94 -7.94 13.90
N LEU A 104 7.53 -7.65 12.74
CA LEU A 104 8.58 -8.50 12.17
C LEU A 104 9.81 -8.57 13.08
N ARG A 105 10.22 -7.45 13.66
CA ARG A 105 11.36 -7.39 14.59
C ARG A 105 11.17 -8.34 15.77
N LEU A 106 10.00 -8.33 16.39
CA LEU A 106 9.69 -9.20 17.51
C LEU A 106 9.71 -10.69 17.10
N ARG A 107 9.23 -11.03 15.93
CA ARG A 107 9.28 -12.41 15.41
C ARG A 107 10.71 -12.87 15.17
N ILE A 108 11.55 -12.03 14.56
CA ILE A 108 12.97 -12.32 14.33
C ILE A 108 13.74 -12.43 15.65
N GLU A 109 13.49 -11.51 16.58
CA GLU A 109 14.10 -11.55 17.91
C GLU A 109 13.78 -12.85 18.64
N ASN A 110 12.52 -13.27 18.65
CA ASN A 110 12.09 -14.53 19.24
C ASN A 110 12.74 -15.73 18.57
N TYR A 111 12.81 -15.75 17.25
CA TYR A 111 13.51 -16.80 16.51
C TYR A 111 14.99 -16.90 16.90
N LEU A 112 15.71 -15.79 16.85
CA LEU A 112 17.15 -15.76 17.17
C LEU A 112 17.44 -16.05 18.65
N ARG A 113 16.53 -15.71 19.56
CA ARG A 113 16.68 -15.97 20.98
C ARG A 113 16.35 -17.42 21.36
N SER A 114 15.35 -18.02 20.75
CA SER A 114 14.87 -19.37 21.06
C SER A 114 15.63 -20.48 20.36
N THR A 115 16.30 -20.18 19.24
CA THR A 115 17.05 -21.16 18.46
C THR A 115 18.40 -21.46 19.09
N SER A 116 18.72 -22.74 19.32
CA SER A 116 19.99 -23.16 19.89
C SER A 116 21.16 -22.87 18.92
N LYS A 117 22.36 -22.69 19.46
CA LYS A 117 23.58 -22.49 18.65
C LYS A 117 23.76 -23.59 17.59
N ALA A 118 23.48 -24.84 17.94
CA ALA A 118 23.62 -25.97 17.02
C ALA A 118 22.63 -25.91 15.83
N GLU A 119 21.47 -25.30 16.05
CA GLU A 119 20.43 -25.11 15.01
C GLU A 119 20.64 -23.82 14.19
N LEU A 120 21.52 -22.91 14.63
CA LEU A 120 21.95 -21.73 13.86
C LEU A 120 23.04 -22.09 12.84
N ASN A 121 22.86 -23.19 12.11
CA ASN A 121 23.68 -23.55 10.96
C ASN A 121 23.04 -23.06 9.66
N TYR A 122 23.84 -23.03 8.59
CA TYR A 122 23.44 -22.44 7.30
C TYR A 122 22.11 -22.98 6.77
N GLU A 123 21.95 -24.29 6.72
CA GLU A 123 20.75 -24.95 6.15
C GLU A 123 19.49 -24.71 7.00
N ALA A 124 19.63 -24.75 8.33
CA ALA A 124 18.53 -24.53 9.24
C ALA A 124 18.08 -23.06 9.22
N ILE A 125 19.02 -22.11 9.22
CA ILE A 125 18.70 -20.68 9.09
C ILE A 125 17.99 -20.41 7.77
N GLU A 126 18.51 -20.93 6.65
CA GLU A 126 17.89 -20.72 5.34
C GLU A 126 16.44 -21.21 5.32
N ARG A 127 16.19 -22.41 5.80
CA ARG A 127 14.84 -23.00 5.84
C ARG A 127 13.91 -22.24 6.79
N ASP A 128 14.33 -22.07 8.04
CA ASP A 128 13.44 -21.61 9.10
C ASP A 128 13.20 -20.10 9.00
N PHE A 129 14.22 -19.32 8.64
CA PHE A 129 14.08 -17.87 8.45
C PHE A 129 13.34 -17.52 7.17
N THR A 130 13.52 -18.27 6.09
CA THR A 130 12.70 -18.13 4.87
C THR A 130 11.23 -18.39 5.19
N SER A 131 10.92 -19.46 5.92
CA SER A 131 9.55 -19.75 6.35
C SER A 131 8.96 -18.63 7.21
N LEU A 132 9.74 -18.10 8.16
CA LEU A 132 9.33 -16.98 9.00
C LEU A 132 8.97 -15.74 8.19
N LEU A 133 9.79 -15.38 7.19
CA LEU A 133 9.53 -14.23 6.33
C LEU A 133 8.29 -14.44 5.44
N GLN A 134 8.08 -15.65 4.95
CA GLN A 134 6.93 -15.99 4.09
C GLN A 134 5.58 -15.94 4.82
N ASP A 135 5.57 -15.98 6.14
CA ASP A 135 4.35 -15.79 6.94
C ASP A 135 3.83 -14.34 6.91
N PHE A 136 4.63 -13.39 6.45
CA PHE A 136 4.26 -11.98 6.40
C PHE A 136 3.87 -11.53 5.00
N THR A 137 2.82 -10.73 4.94
CA THR A 137 2.50 -9.89 3.78
C THR A 137 3.25 -8.55 3.88
N ASP A 138 3.35 -7.80 2.79
CA ASP A 138 3.99 -6.47 2.75
C ASP A 138 5.45 -6.47 3.28
N LEU A 139 6.19 -7.54 3.00
CA LEU A 139 7.53 -7.76 3.52
C LEU A 139 8.50 -6.63 3.18
N GLU A 140 8.34 -6.00 2.00
CA GLU A 140 9.16 -4.86 1.59
C GLU A 140 9.02 -3.67 2.55
N ILE A 141 7.79 -3.35 2.98
CA ILE A 141 7.52 -2.29 3.96
C ILE A 141 8.11 -2.68 5.33
N ARG A 142 7.89 -3.92 5.75
CA ARG A 142 8.36 -4.44 7.05
C ARG A 142 9.87 -4.43 7.17
N LEU A 143 10.57 -4.77 6.10
CA LEU A 143 12.03 -4.83 6.07
C LEU A 143 12.71 -3.45 5.92
N GLN A 144 11.98 -2.40 5.57
CA GLN A 144 12.54 -1.03 5.56
C GLN A 144 13.04 -0.59 6.94
N ALA A 145 12.47 -1.13 8.02
CA ALA A 145 12.92 -0.88 9.39
C ALA A 145 14.16 -1.71 9.80
N PHE A 146 14.62 -2.62 8.93
CA PHE A 146 15.73 -3.53 9.23
C PHE A 146 17.01 -3.10 8.51
N GLU A 147 17.93 -2.59 9.29
CA GLU A 147 19.31 -2.36 8.87
C GLU A 147 20.23 -3.47 9.43
N HIS A 148 21.44 -3.56 8.87
CA HIS A 148 22.47 -4.48 9.33
C HIS A 148 22.64 -4.44 10.86
N ASP A 149 22.74 -3.24 11.42
CA ASP A 149 22.93 -3.02 12.84
C ASP A 149 21.79 -3.54 13.72
N THR A 150 20.58 -3.67 13.17
CA THR A 150 19.44 -4.25 13.89
C THR A 150 19.67 -5.73 14.15
N PHE A 151 20.07 -6.49 13.13
CA PHE A 151 20.40 -7.91 13.29
C PHE A 151 21.60 -8.11 14.22
N VAL A 152 22.65 -7.29 14.10
CA VAL A 152 23.80 -7.33 14.98
C VAL A 152 23.39 -7.13 16.44
N ARG A 153 22.57 -6.12 16.72
CA ARG A 153 22.08 -5.86 18.09
C ARG A 153 21.26 -7.02 18.65
N LEU A 154 20.43 -7.67 17.85
CA LEU A 154 19.65 -8.83 18.28
C LEU A 154 20.55 -10.02 18.66
N LEU A 155 21.69 -10.21 17.99
CA LEU A 155 22.64 -11.27 18.27
C LEU A 155 23.64 -10.94 19.40
N LEU A 156 23.95 -9.66 19.64
CA LEU A 156 24.89 -9.24 20.72
C LEU A 156 24.41 -9.63 22.13
N HIS A 157 23.14 -9.89 22.32
CA HIS A 157 22.61 -10.39 23.59
C HIS A 157 22.88 -11.89 23.81
N ARG A 158 23.40 -12.59 22.80
CA ARG A 158 23.77 -14.00 22.90
C ARG A 158 25.22 -14.14 23.32
N GLN A 159 25.44 -14.78 24.47
CA GLN A 159 26.79 -15.02 25.02
C GLN A 159 27.45 -16.30 24.47
N ASP A 160 26.69 -17.09 23.69
CA ASP A 160 27.16 -18.38 23.14
C ASP A 160 27.74 -18.26 21.72
N LEU A 161 27.76 -17.05 21.14
CA LEU A 161 28.30 -16.78 19.81
C LEU A 161 29.53 -15.87 19.89
N SER A 162 30.55 -16.18 19.08
CA SER A 162 31.64 -15.25 18.82
C SER A 162 31.24 -14.17 17.85
N ASP A 163 31.96 -13.05 17.78
CA ASP A 163 31.72 -11.95 16.86
C ASP A 163 31.75 -12.42 15.39
N ALA A 164 32.64 -13.34 15.04
CA ALA A 164 32.71 -13.91 13.70
C ALA A 164 31.49 -14.77 13.35
N GLU A 165 31.03 -15.59 14.30
CA GLU A 165 29.78 -16.37 14.11
C GLU A 165 28.57 -15.49 13.99
N ALA A 166 28.43 -14.45 14.82
CA ALA A 166 27.36 -13.49 14.76
C ALA A 166 27.33 -12.75 13.41
N ASN A 167 28.47 -12.27 12.93
CA ASN A 167 28.58 -11.61 11.62
C ASN A 167 28.21 -12.53 10.46
N ASN A 168 28.62 -13.80 10.50
CA ASN A 168 28.23 -14.77 9.48
C ASN A 168 26.72 -15.01 9.45
N ILE A 169 26.09 -15.12 10.63
CA ILE A 169 24.63 -15.25 10.75
C ILE A 169 23.93 -14.01 10.19
N VAL A 170 24.37 -12.80 10.55
CA VAL A 170 23.78 -11.55 10.04
C VAL A 170 23.85 -11.47 8.51
N ASN A 171 25.02 -11.78 7.94
CA ASN A 171 25.17 -11.78 6.48
C ASN A 171 24.23 -12.78 5.80
N GLN A 172 24.04 -13.94 6.40
CA GLN A 172 23.11 -14.96 5.90
C GLN A 172 21.66 -14.48 6.00
N LEU A 173 21.24 -13.91 7.14
CA LEU A 173 19.88 -13.37 7.31
C LEU A 173 19.59 -12.27 6.29
N GLN A 174 20.53 -11.36 6.05
CA GLN A 174 20.39 -10.33 5.02
C GLN A 174 20.28 -10.91 3.60
N SER A 175 21.11 -11.93 3.30
CA SER A 175 21.03 -12.60 2.01
C SER A 175 19.66 -13.24 1.79
N ILE A 176 19.09 -13.89 2.81
CA ILE A 176 17.76 -14.49 2.75
C ILE A 176 16.67 -13.41 2.58
N CYS A 177 16.75 -12.30 3.33
CA CYS A 177 15.83 -11.17 3.14
C CYS A 177 15.81 -10.69 1.69
N ASN A 178 16.97 -10.46 1.10
CA ASN A 178 17.10 -10.01 -0.29
C ASN A 178 16.55 -11.06 -1.27
N GLN A 179 16.81 -12.34 -1.04
CA GLN A 179 16.29 -13.42 -1.89
C GLN A 179 14.76 -13.49 -1.84
N VAL A 180 14.17 -13.45 -0.66
CA VAL A 180 12.71 -13.51 -0.49
C VAL A 180 12.04 -12.28 -1.10
N LEU A 181 12.60 -11.08 -0.91
CA LEU A 181 12.10 -9.85 -1.53
C LEU A 181 12.16 -9.90 -3.06
N ASN A 182 13.25 -10.40 -3.63
CA ASN A 182 13.37 -10.52 -5.08
C ASN A 182 12.35 -11.52 -5.64
N GLN A 183 12.14 -12.65 -4.97
CA GLN A 183 11.11 -13.63 -5.36
C GLN A 183 9.70 -13.03 -5.30
N GLU A 184 9.41 -12.20 -4.29
CA GLU A 184 8.12 -11.51 -4.18
C GLU A 184 7.93 -10.50 -5.30
N ARG A 185 8.94 -9.67 -5.59
CA ARG A 185 8.93 -8.70 -6.70
C ARG A 185 8.75 -9.39 -8.05
N GLU A 186 9.41 -10.52 -8.28
CA GLU A 186 9.25 -11.30 -9.52
C GLU A 186 7.82 -11.85 -9.64
N ARG A 187 7.24 -12.36 -8.56
CA ARG A 187 5.84 -12.82 -8.55
C ARG A 187 4.86 -11.69 -8.85
N GLN A 188 5.07 -10.52 -8.25
CA GLN A 188 4.25 -9.34 -8.51
C GLN A 188 4.39 -8.84 -9.96
N ALA A 189 5.61 -8.81 -10.49
CA ALA A 189 5.87 -8.44 -11.88
C ALA A 189 5.19 -9.40 -12.86
N GLN A 190 5.25 -10.71 -12.61
CA GLN A 190 4.56 -11.73 -13.43
C GLN A 190 3.03 -11.59 -13.35
N ALA A 191 2.47 -11.32 -12.17
CA ALA A 191 1.04 -11.08 -12.00
C ALA A 191 0.61 -9.83 -12.78
N THR A 192 1.36 -8.74 -12.68
CA THR A 192 1.11 -7.50 -13.42
C THR A 192 1.20 -7.71 -14.93
N ALA A 193 2.19 -8.47 -15.41
CA ALA A 193 2.35 -8.79 -16.82
C ALA A 193 1.15 -9.60 -17.36
N LYS A 194 0.66 -10.59 -16.61
CA LYS A 194 -0.54 -11.35 -16.96
C LYS A 194 -1.78 -10.47 -17.03
N VAL A 195 -1.96 -9.55 -16.08
CA VAL A 195 -3.07 -8.58 -16.09
C VAL A 195 -2.99 -7.67 -17.32
N ASN A 196 -1.81 -7.15 -17.63
CA ASN A 196 -1.62 -6.30 -18.82
C ASN A 196 -1.87 -7.07 -20.12
N GLU A 197 -1.45 -8.33 -20.23
CA GLU A 197 -1.76 -9.20 -21.38
C GLU A 197 -3.28 -9.40 -21.53
N LEU A 198 -3.98 -9.64 -20.42
CA LEU A 198 -5.43 -9.77 -20.43
C LEU A 198 -6.11 -8.47 -20.90
N TRP A 199 -5.64 -7.31 -20.43
CA TRP A 199 -6.16 -6.02 -20.87
C TRP A 199 -5.94 -5.79 -22.36
N GLN A 200 -4.78 -6.13 -22.90
CA GLN A 200 -4.51 -6.04 -24.33
C GLN A 200 -5.49 -6.92 -25.14
N ARG A 201 -5.75 -8.14 -24.69
CA ARG A 201 -6.73 -9.03 -25.34
C ARG A 201 -8.14 -8.46 -25.30
N ILE A 202 -8.53 -7.84 -24.17
CA ILE A 202 -9.83 -7.17 -24.04
C ILE A 202 -9.91 -5.97 -24.97
N GLU A 203 -8.89 -5.14 -25.03
CA GLU A 203 -8.85 -3.99 -25.96
C GLU A 203 -8.91 -4.43 -27.42
N ASP A 204 -8.14 -5.46 -27.79
CA ASP A 204 -8.16 -6.01 -29.15
C ASP A 204 -9.53 -6.59 -29.51
N TYR A 205 -10.17 -7.31 -28.59
CA TYR A 205 -11.54 -7.78 -28.79
C TYR A 205 -12.52 -6.63 -29.02
N LEU A 206 -12.52 -5.63 -28.15
CA LEU A 206 -13.41 -4.47 -28.26
C LEU A 206 -13.16 -3.65 -29.52
N ARG A 207 -11.91 -3.55 -29.96
CA ARG A 207 -11.50 -2.79 -31.16
C ARG A 207 -11.86 -3.52 -32.45
N ASN A 208 -11.76 -4.85 -32.48
CA ASN A 208 -11.92 -5.67 -33.66
C ASN A 208 -13.35 -6.23 -33.80
N THR A 209 -14.20 -6.11 -32.78
CA THR A 209 -15.58 -6.62 -32.80
C THR A 209 -16.52 -5.51 -33.30
N ASN A 210 -17.34 -5.85 -34.31
CA ASN A 210 -18.32 -4.92 -34.84
C ASN A 210 -19.38 -4.53 -33.78
N LYS A 211 -19.84 -3.29 -33.83
CA LYS A 211 -20.80 -2.74 -32.86
C LYS A 211 -22.08 -3.57 -32.70
N GLU A 212 -22.48 -4.30 -33.72
CA GLU A 212 -23.63 -5.19 -33.69
C GLU A 212 -23.40 -6.51 -32.94
N GLU A 213 -22.11 -6.93 -32.83
CA GLU A 213 -21.70 -8.13 -32.12
C GLU A 213 -21.35 -7.84 -30.65
N LEU A 214 -21.19 -6.56 -30.28
CA LEU A 214 -21.00 -6.09 -28.91
C LEU A 214 -22.31 -6.11 -28.12
N ASN A 215 -23.01 -7.26 -28.14
CA ASN A 215 -24.20 -7.44 -27.30
C ASN A 215 -23.79 -7.99 -25.90
N PRO A 216 -24.65 -7.80 -24.88
CA PRO A 216 -24.31 -8.21 -23.49
C PRO A 216 -23.99 -9.71 -23.33
N GLU A 217 -24.61 -10.58 -24.14
CA GLU A 217 -24.38 -12.03 -24.09
C GLU A 217 -23.06 -12.43 -24.76
N GLY A 218 -22.72 -11.82 -25.88
CA GLY A 218 -21.43 -12.00 -26.56
C GLY A 218 -20.27 -11.55 -25.70
N ILE A 219 -20.38 -10.35 -25.13
CA ILE A 219 -19.38 -9.81 -24.20
C ILE A 219 -19.22 -10.73 -22.99
N LYS A 220 -20.32 -11.18 -22.39
CA LYS A 220 -20.28 -12.08 -21.21
C LYS A 220 -19.60 -13.41 -21.53
N ARG A 221 -19.88 -13.99 -22.70
CA ARG A 221 -19.30 -15.27 -23.14
C ARG A 221 -17.79 -15.16 -23.36
N GLU A 222 -17.36 -14.13 -24.12
CA GLU A 222 -15.93 -13.91 -24.40
C GLU A 222 -15.15 -13.53 -23.15
N PHE A 223 -15.71 -12.66 -22.29
CA PHE A 223 -15.11 -12.34 -21.00
C PHE A 223 -15.04 -13.56 -20.08
N SER A 224 -16.03 -14.44 -20.07
CA SER A 224 -15.95 -15.69 -19.30
C SER A 224 -14.84 -16.58 -19.80
N THR A 225 -14.63 -16.69 -21.11
CA THR A 225 -13.54 -17.47 -21.71
C THR A 225 -12.16 -16.86 -21.42
N LEU A 226 -12.06 -15.51 -21.40
CA LEU A 226 -10.84 -14.80 -21.05
C LEU A 226 -10.52 -14.87 -19.54
N LEU A 227 -11.57 -15.03 -18.70
CA LEU A 227 -11.48 -15.07 -17.24
C LEU A 227 -11.43 -16.49 -16.66
N GLU A 228 -11.51 -17.53 -17.46
CA GLU A 228 -11.42 -18.95 -17.03
C GLU A 228 -10.04 -19.36 -16.48
N GLN A 229 -9.10 -18.43 -16.36
CA GLN A 229 -7.91 -18.60 -15.53
C GLN A 229 -8.16 -18.02 -14.14
N PRO A 230 -8.38 -18.84 -13.10
CA PRO A 230 -8.98 -18.41 -11.83
C PRO A 230 -8.09 -17.56 -10.90
N GLU A 231 -6.88 -17.18 -11.31
CA GLU A 231 -5.93 -16.51 -10.44
C GLU A 231 -5.62 -15.04 -10.79
N VAL A 232 -6.22 -14.51 -11.83
CA VAL A 232 -6.03 -13.08 -12.17
C VAL A 232 -7.11 -12.28 -11.46
N GLY A 233 -6.73 -11.65 -10.36
CA GLY A 233 -7.61 -10.97 -9.45
C GLY A 233 -8.66 -10.07 -10.12
N MET A 234 -9.91 -10.47 -10.04
CA MET A 234 -11.09 -9.68 -10.47
C MET A 234 -11.13 -8.27 -9.85
N HIS A 235 -10.38 -8.02 -8.77
CA HIS A 235 -10.27 -6.73 -8.13
C HIS A 235 -9.59 -5.68 -9.01
N LEU A 236 -8.49 -6.02 -9.68
CA LEU A 236 -7.74 -5.09 -10.55
C LEU A 236 -8.50 -4.71 -11.84
N ILE A 237 -9.31 -5.63 -12.35
CA ILE A 237 -10.16 -5.37 -13.53
C ILE A 237 -11.30 -4.43 -13.15
N ARG A 238 -11.87 -4.57 -11.97
CA ARG A 238 -12.98 -3.78 -11.46
C ARG A 238 -12.59 -2.33 -11.18
N ASP A 239 -11.41 -2.09 -10.59
CA ASP A 239 -10.92 -0.75 -10.26
C ASP A 239 -10.62 0.07 -11.51
N ARG A 240 -10.12 -0.56 -12.58
CA ARG A 240 -9.90 0.14 -13.86
C ARG A 240 -11.20 0.38 -14.66
N LEU A 241 -12.17 -0.53 -14.60
CA LEU A 241 -13.46 -0.32 -15.27
C LEU A 241 -14.31 0.78 -14.62
N SER A 242 -14.14 1.04 -13.32
CA SER A 242 -14.81 2.16 -12.64
C SER A 242 -14.24 3.54 -13.01
N ASN A 243 -13.05 3.59 -13.62
CA ASN A 243 -12.43 4.82 -14.09
C ASN A 243 -12.74 5.17 -15.56
N PHE A 244 -13.58 4.38 -16.24
CA PHE A 244 -13.99 4.60 -17.64
C PHE A 244 -15.43 5.15 -17.81
N ASN A 245 -16.08 5.60 -16.72
CA ASN A 245 -17.38 6.28 -16.78
C ASN A 245 -17.27 7.77 -16.53
#